data_afdf1c6aaac9b9e09c91234260d0f5fc
#
_entry.id   afdf1c6aaac9b9e09c91234260d0f5fc
#
_cell.length_a   1.000
_cell.length_b   1.000
_cell.length_c   1.000
_cell.angle_alpha   90.00
_cell.angle_beta   90.00
_cell.angle_gamma   90.00
#
_symmetry.space_group_name_H-M   'P 1'
#
loop_
_entity.id
_entity.type
_entity.pdbx_description
1 polymer ?
#
loop_
_entity_poly.entity_id
_entity_poly.type
_entity_poly.pdbx_seq_one_letter_code
_entity_poly.pdbx_strand_id
1 'polypeptide(L)'
;NLASKYGPLMHLKLGEVSHIIVTSPEMAQEIMKTQDLNFCDRPKLLFARVMNYNRRSIVFGPYGEYWRHVRKICTVELLTAKRVQSFRRIREAEVSELVKAISQSQGSIFNISQKILSMTYGITARIAFGKKYSYQEVFISSFEEALQIAGKICIADLYPSIRVLLEMMSRDKTKIEELHRKSDKVLQDIIDDHRNRKGDKCKEEKGSEDLVDVLLKFQQKDSEYPLTDDNIKAIIQ
;
A
#
# COMPACT_ATOMS: atom_id res chain seq x y z
N ASN A 1 -2.37 18.08 -27.17
CA ASN A 1 -2.03 18.24 -25.76
C ASN A 1 -2.93 19.32 -25.14
N LEU A 2 -3.73 18.98 -24.11
CA LEU A 2 -4.66 19.95 -23.47
C LEU A 2 -3.91 21.09 -22.78
N ALA A 3 -2.76 20.79 -22.15
CA ALA A 3 -1.95 21.80 -21.48
C ALA A 3 -1.42 22.88 -22.43
N SER A 4 -1.11 22.52 -23.69
CA SER A 4 -0.68 23.48 -24.70
C SER A 4 -1.82 24.42 -25.14
N LYS A 5 -3.08 23.98 -24.98
CA LYS A 5 -4.26 24.76 -25.37
C LYS A 5 -4.82 25.59 -24.21
N TYR A 6 -4.85 25.04 -23.00
CA TYR A 6 -5.54 25.63 -21.85
C TYR A 6 -4.60 26.13 -20.75
N GLY A 7 -3.29 25.97 -20.95
CA GLY A 7 -2.27 26.42 -20.00
C GLY A 7 -1.91 25.38 -18.95
N PRO A 8 -0.96 25.71 -18.04
CA PRO A 8 -0.39 24.78 -17.07
C PRO A 8 -1.30 24.46 -15.88
N LEU A 9 -2.37 25.23 -15.69
CA LEU A 9 -3.38 25.02 -14.67
C LEU A 9 -4.74 25.04 -15.33
N MET A 10 -5.46 23.93 -15.30
CA MET A 10 -6.77 23.84 -15.92
C MET A 10 -7.77 23.10 -15.01
N HIS A 11 -9.02 23.50 -15.11
CA HIS A 11 -10.15 22.82 -14.48
C HIS A 11 -10.81 21.88 -15.49
N LEU A 12 -11.00 20.64 -15.09
CA LEU A 12 -11.70 19.63 -15.87
C LEU A 12 -12.81 19.01 -15.02
N LYS A 13 -14.04 19.04 -15.51
CA LYS A 13 -15.16 18.38 -14.87
C LYS A 13 -15.36 17.00 -15.50
N LEU A 14 -15.17 15.93 -14.70
CA LEU A 14 -15.44 14.56 -15.10
C LEU A 14 -16.65 14.05 -14.30
N GLY A 15 -17.77 13.87 -14.99
CA GLY A 15 -19.05 13.63 -14.33
C GLY A 15 -19.44 14.79 -13.43
N GLU A 16 -19.64 14.51 -12.15
CA GLU A 16 -19.97 15.52 -11.12
C GLU A 16 -18.71 16.06 -10.41
N VAL A 17 -17.55 15.43 -10.62
CA VAL A 17 -16.32 15.72 -9.88
C VAL A 17 -15.45 16.72 -10.63
N SER A 18 -15.06 17.79 -9.94
CA SER A 18 -14.10 18.80 -10.42
C SER A 18 -12.67 18.30 -10.23
N HIS A 19 -11.88 18.37 -11.30
CA HIS A 19 -10.46 18.02 -11.30
C HIS A 19 -9.65 19.26 -11.65
N ILE A 20 -8.63 19.54 -10.87
CA ILE A 20 -7.62 20.55 -11.18
C ILE A 20 -6.39 19.83 -11.74
N ILE A 21 -6.08 20.11 -12.99
CA ILE A 21 -4.93 19.51 -13.67
C ILE A 21 -3.78 20.50 -13.64
N VAL A 22 -2.68 20.08 -13.07
CA VAL A 22 -1.45 20.88 -12.91
C VAL A 22 -0.34 20.27 -13.73
N THR A 23 0.29 21.05 -14.58
CA THR A 23 1.34 20.59 -15.50
C THR A 23 2.60 21.45 -15.47
N SER A 24 2.72 22.38 -14.52
CA SER A 24 3.96 23.13 -14.30
C SER A 24 4.53 22.87 -12.90
N PRO A 25 5.87 22.92 -12.75
CA PRO A 25 6.55 22.77 -11.46
C PRO A 25 6.15 23.85 -10.44
N GLU A 26 5.96 25.08 -10.89
CA GLU A 26 5.63 26.22 -10.04
C GLU A 26 4.25 26.03 -9.40
N MET A 27 3.24 25.67 -10.21
CA MET A 27 1.89 25.37 -9.72
C MET A 27 1.86 24.12 -8.85
N ALA A 28 2.66 23.11 -9.18
CA ALA A 28 2.80 21.94 -8.33
C ALA A 28 3.42 22.29 -6.97
N GLN A 29 4.42 23.16 -6.93
CA GLN A 29 5.01 23.66 -5.69
C GLN A 29 4.00 24.46 -4.87
N GLU A 30 3.21 25.33 -5.52
CA GLU A 30 2.17 26.09 -4.83
C GLU A 30 1.14 25.18 -4.16
N ILE A 31 0.62 24.18 -4.87
CA ILE A 31 -0.37 23.24 -4.35
C ILE A 31 0.20 22.30 -3.29
N MET A 32 1.40 21.73 -3.55
CA MET A 32 1.93 20.65 -2.70
C MET A 32 2.79 21.13 -1.52
N LYS A 33 3.17 22.41 -1.48
CA LYS A 33 3.94 23.01 -0.39
C LYS A 33 3.21 24.19 0.25
N THR A 34 2.92 25.24 -0.53
CA THR A 34 2.39 26.51 0.00
C THR A 34 0.97 26.34 0.53
N GLN A 35 0.14 25.62 -0.24
CA GLN A 35 -1.27 25.37 0.04
C GLN A 35 -1.55 23.92 0.45
N ASP A 36 -0.55 23.18 0.92
CA ASP A 36 -0.62 21.75 1.21
C ASP A 36 -1.86 21.36 2.02
N LEU A 37 -2.17 22.08 3.10
CA LEU A 37 -3.33 21.79 3.95
C LEU A 37 -4.68 21.85 3.23
N ASN A 38 -4.79 22.66 2.17
CA ASN A 38 -6.02 22.78 1.38
C ASN A 38 -6.18 21.63 0.36
N PHE A 39 -5.08 20.94 0.02
CA PHE A 39 -5.02 19.90 -1.02
C PHE A 39 -4.55 18.55 -0.52
N CYS A 40 -4.27 18.39 0.78
CA CYS A 40 -3.70 17.15 1.32
C CYS A 40 -4.68 15.98 1.40
N ASP A 41 -5.96 16.22 1.28
CA ASP A 41 -6.97 15.16 1.39
C ASP A 41 -6.96 14.21 0.18
N ARG A 42 -7.40 12.99 0.38
CA ARG A 42 -7.41 11.95 -0.65
C ARG A 42 -8.82 11.71 -1.18
N PRO A 43 -8.99 11.42 -2.48
CA PRO A 43 -10.31 11.17 -3.05
C PRO A 43 -10.96 9.94 -2.43
N LYS A 44 -12.30 9.96 -2.35
CA LYS A 44 -13.10 8.86 -1.78
C LYS A 44 -13.39 7.80 -2.83
N LEU A 45 -12.35 7.17 -3.38
CA LEU A 45 -12.47 6.15 -4.42
C LEU A 45 -13.08 4.85 -3.87
N LEU A 46 -13.87 4.17 -4.68
CA LEU A 46 -14.43 2.85 -4.37
C LEU A 46 -13.31 1.86 -4.00
N PHE A 47 -12.25 1.83 -4.81
CA PHE A 47 -11.06 1.02 -4.55
C PHE A 47 -10.49 1.27 -3.16
N ALA A 48 -10.23 2.52 -2.81
CA ALA A 48 -9.64 2.90 -1.52
C ALA A 48 -10.55 2.56 -0.32
N ARG A 49 -11.87 2.63 -0.51
CA ARG A 49 -12.82 2.25 0.55
C ARG A 49 -12.80 0.75 0.83
N VAL A 50 -12.81 -0.07 -0.22
CA VAL A 50 -12.86 -1.52 -0.07
C VAL A 50 -11.49 -2.08 0.29
N MET A 51 -10.45 -1.85 -0.53
CA MET A 51 -9.13 -2.44 -0.32
C MET A 51 -8.43 -1.92 0.93
N ASN A 52 -8.60 -0.65 1.29
CA ASN A 52 -7.88 -0.03 2.40
C ASN A 52 -8.75 0.14 3.67
N TYR A 53 -9.64 -0.82 3.94
CA TYR A 53 -10.44 -0.87 5.18
C TYR A 53 -11.09 0.48 5.51
N ASN A 54 -11.90 0.98 4.57
CA ASN A 54 -12.52 2.29 4.66
C ASN A 54 -11.50 3.45 4.75
N ARG A 55 -10.46 3.42 3.90
CA ARG A 55 -9.43 4.47 3.80
C ARG A 55 -8.56 4.61 5.07
N ARG A 56 -8.26 3.51 5.75
CA ARG A 56 -7.40 3.50 6.96
C ARG A 56 -5.90 3.43 6.66
N SER A 57 -5.50 3.35 5.38
CA SER A 57 -4.08 3.33 5.00
C SER A 57 -3.45 4.74 5.01
N ILE A 58 -2.13 4.79 5.07
CA ILE A 58 -1.37 6.05 4.91
C ILE A 58 -1.62 6.70 3.54
N VAL A 59 -1.80 5.88 2.50
CA VAL A 59 -1.93 6.35 1.12
C VAL A 59 -3.29 7.02 0.88
N PHE A 60 -4.39 6.43 1.38
CA PHE A 60 -5.75 6.88 1.11
C PHE A 60 -6.49 7.44 2.33
N GLY A 61 -5.84 7.47 3.49
CA GLY A 61 -6.40 8.02 4.71
C GLY A 61 -6.72 9.51 4.57
N PRO A 62 -7.85 9.99 5.09
CA PRO A 62 -8.12 11.42 5.19
C PRO A 62 -7.13 12.08 6.14
N TYR A 63 -6.74 13.31 5.82
CA TYR A 63 -5.89 14.10 6.72
C TYR A 63 -6.60 14.37 8.05
N GLY A 64 -5.94 14.03 9.15
CA GLY A 64 -6.49 14.18 10.50
C GLY A 64 -5.61 13.52 11.56
N GLU A 65 -6.09 13.49 12.81
CA GLU A 65 -5.35 12.98 13.97
C GLU A 65 -4.90 11.52 13.77
N TYR A 66 -5.82 10.64 13.32
CA TYR A 66 -5.52 9.25 13.02
C TYR A 66 -4.39 9.12 11.97
N TRP A 67 -4.50 9.83 10.86
CA TRP A 67 -3.49 9.78 9.79
C TRP A 67 -2.12 10.28 10.27
N ARG A 68 -2.11 11.38 11.05
CA ARG A 68 -0.87 11.91 11.66
C ARG A 68 -0.24 10.90 12.61
N HIS A 69 -1.06 10.21 13.41
CA HIS A 69 -0.60 9.18 14.34
C HIS A 69 0.05 8.01 13.59
N VAL A 70 -0.64 7.43 12.61
CA VAL A 70 -0.13 6.32 11.79
C VAL A 70 1.14 6.74 11.04
N ARG A 71 1.15 7.91 10.41
CA ARG A 71 2.34 8.44 9.74
C ARG A 71 3.53 8.59 10.69
N LYS A 72 3.30 9.06 11.91
CA LYS A 72 4.35 9.18 12.95
C LYS A 72 4.94 7.81 13.27
N ILE A 73 4.11 6.80 13.52
CA ILE A 73 4.57 5.42 13.76
C ILE A 73 5.45 4.95 12.61
N CYS A 74 4.95 5.03 11.39
CA CYS A 74 5.69 4.56 10.21
C CYS A 74 7.01 5.30 10.02
N THR A 75 7.02 6.62 10.18
CA THR A 75 8.24 7.42 9.99
C THR A 75 9.29 7.15 11.06
N VAL A 76 8.87 7.08 12.33
CA VAL A 76 9.81 6.95 13.45
C VAL A 76 10.29 5.52 13.65
N GLU A 77 9.41 4.53 13.46
CA GLU A 77 9.71 3.15 13.79
C GLU A 77 10.18 2.32 12.59
N LEU A 78 9.75 2.68 11.37
CA LEU A 78 9.96 1.84 10.19
C LEU A 78 10.90 2.47 9.16
N LEU A 79 10.85 3.79 8.96
CA LEU A 79 11.53 4.49 7.87
C LEU A 79 12.78 5.25 8.31
N THR A 80 13.25 5.08 9.54
CA THR A 80 14.52 5.68 9.97
C THR A 80 15.71 5.07 9.24
N ALA A 81 16.75 5.86 9.03
CA ALA A 81 17.99 5.38 8.38
C ALA A 81 18.55 4.11 9.06
N LYS A 82 18.53 4.06 10.40
CA LYS A 82 18.96 2.89 11.17
C LYS A 82 18.13 1.66 10.83
N ARG A 83 16.80 1.81 10.75
CA ARG A 83 15.88 0.71 10.44
C ARG A 83 16.08 0.23 9.00
N VAL A 84 16.18 1.14 8.04
CA VAL A 84 16.46 0.83 6.64
C VAL A 84 17.80 0.08 6.50
N GLN A 85 18.83 0.49 7.24
CA GLN A 85 20.12 -0.21 7.25
C GLN A 85 20.04 -1.62 7.86
N SER A 86 19.22 -1.85 8.88
CA SER A 86 19.09 -3.19 9.49
C SER A 86 18.59 -4.25 8.49
N PHE A 87 17.84 -3.85 7.46
CA PHE A 87 17.34 -4.73 6.41
C PHE A 87 18.31 -4.93 5.22
N ARG A 88 19.55 -4.43 5.32
CA ARG A 88 20.54 -4.52 4.24
C ARG A 88 20.79 -5.97 3.81
N ARG A 89 20.94 -6.89 4.74
CA ARG A 89 21.17 -8.32 4.45
C ARG A 89 20.03 -8.95 3.64
N ILE A 90 18.78 -8.55 3.90
CA ILE A 90 17.61 -9.01 3.14
C ILE A 90 17.72 -8.55 1.69
N ARG A 91 18.02 -7.26 1.48
CA ARG A 91 18.17 -6.71 0.12
C ARG A 91 19.31 -7.37 -0.65
N GLU A 92 20.48 -7.54 -0.02
CA GLU A 92 21.64 -8.19 -0.63
C GLU A 92 21.34 -9.64 -1.02
N ALA A 93 20.63 -10.39 -0.16
CA ALA A 93 20.23 -11.75 -0.46
C ALA A 93 19.28 -11.84 -1.67
N GLU A 94 18.24 -11.01 -1.72
CA GLU A 94 17.29 -11.03 -2.84
C GLU A 94 17.95 -10.58 -4.17
N VAL A 95 18.85 -9.60 -4.12
CA VAL A 95 19.62 -9.19 -5.30
C VAL A 95 20.55 -10.32 -5.76
N SER A 96 21.20 -11.03 -4.84
CA SER A 96 22.06 -12.17 -5.17
C SER A 96 21.28 -13.29 -5.85
N GLU A 97 20.06 -13.59 -5.39
CA GLU A 97 19.18 -14.56 -6.05
C GLU A 97 18.77 -14.10 -7.47
N LEU A 98 18.50 -12.83 -7.68
CA LEU A 98 18.23 -12.30 -9.00
C LEU A 98 19.43 -12.46 -9.94
N VAL A 99 20.64 -12.09 -9.49
CA VAL A 99 21.87 -12.22 -10.26
C VAL A 99 22.14 -13.69 -10.63
N LYS A 100 21.93 -14.61 -9.68
CA LYS A 100 22.06 -16.05 -9.89
C LYS A 100 21.06 -16.56 -10.94
N ALA A 101 19.79 -16.12 -10.85
CA ALA A 101 18.77 -16.49 -11.84
C ALA A 101 19.12 -16.00 -13.25
N ILE A 102 19.67 -14.78 -13.38
CA ILE A 102 20.15 -14.25 -14.66
C ILE A 102 21.30 -15.10 -15.20
N SER A 103 22.28 -15.40 -14.36
CA SER A 103 23.43 -16.22 -14.75
C SER A 103 23.05 -17.65 -15.21
N GLN A 104 22.03 -18.23 -14.58
CA GLN A 104 21.53 -19.56 -14.93
C GLN A 104 20.67 -19.58 -16.21
N SER A 105 20.18 -18.43 -16.67
CA SER A 105 19.33 -18.35 -17.88
C SER A 105 20.10 -18.18 -19.18
N GLN A 106 21.40 -18.46 -19.21
CA GLN A 106 22.25 -18.31 -20.41
C GLN A 106 21.63 -19.03 -21.63
N GLY A 107 21.42 -18.26 -22.71
CA GLY A 107 20.86 -18.78 -23.97
C GLY A 107 19.33 -18.90 -24.02
N SER A 108 18.61 -18.57 -22.94
CA SER A 108 17.14 -18.58 -22.91
C SER A 108 16.54 -17.18 -22.81
N ILE A 109 15.28 -17.02 -23.27
CA ILE A 109 14.55 -15.76 -23.11
C ILE A 109 14.27 -15.54 -21.62
N PHE A 110 14.64 -14.36 -21.12
CA PHE A 110 14.55 -13.98 -19.72
C PHE A 110 13.71 -12.71 -19.55
N ASN A 111 12.58 -12.82 -18.84
CA ASN A 111 11.75 -11.65 -18.51
C ASN A 111 12.32 -10.92 -17.28
N ILE A 112 13.19 -9.93 -17.51
CA ILE A 112 13.84 -9.16 -16.45
C ILE A 112 12.83 -8.37 -15.60
N SER A 113 11.78 -7.81 -16.22
CA SER A 113 10.77 -7.02 -15.49
C SER A 113 10.05 -7.86 -14.44
N GLN A 114 9.63 -9.07 -14.81
CA GLN A 114 8.97 -10.00 -13.88
C GLN A 114 9.91 -10.40 -12.72
N LYS A 115 11.17 -10.62 -13.02
CA LYS A 115 12.16 -10.99 -11.99
C LYS A 115 12.48 -9.84 -11.05
N ILE A 116 12.57 -8.62 -11.53
CA ILE A 116 12.73 -7.42 -10.69
C ILE A 116 11.51 -7.23 -9.79
N LEU A 117 10.29 -7.38 -10.32
CA LEU A 117 9.07 -7.34 -9.52
C LEU A 117 9.11 -8.40 -8.41
N SER A 118 9.39 -9.66 -8.76
CA SER A 118 9.49 -10.75 -7.79
C SER A 118 10.55 -10.47 -6.70
N MET A 119 11.71 -9.94 -7.07
CA MET A 119 12.75 -9.52 -6.11
C MET A 119 12.24 -8.41 -5.19
N THR A 120 11.61 -7.38 -5.74
CA THR A 120 11.09 -6.25 -4.95
C THR A 120 10.03 -6.71 -3.96
N TYR A 121 9.10 -7.54 -4.40
CA TYR A 121 8.11 -8.16 -3.50
C TYR A 121 8.77 -9.07 -2.45
N GLY A 122 9.78 -9.85 -2.83
CA GLY A 122 10.54 -10.67 -1.89
C GLY A 122 11.20 -9.86 -0.78
N ILE A 123 11.82 -8.73 -1.13
CA ILE A 123 12.38 -7.78 -0.17
C ILE A 123 11.28 -7.24 0.76
N THR A 124 10.17 -6.74 0.19
CA THR A 124 9.08 -6.16 0.95
C THR A 124 8.44 -7.18 1.90
N ALA A 125 8.14 -8.39 1.42
CA ALA A 125 7.56 -9.45 2.23
C ALA A 125 8.46 -9.86 3.41
N ARG A 126 9.77 -9.98 3.18
CA ARG A 126 10.71 -10.33 4.25
C ARG A 126 10.90 -9.20 5.27
N ILE A 127 10.83 -7.96 4.84
CA ILE A 127 10.88 -6.79 5.74
C ILE A 127 9.58 -6.66 6.53
N ALA A 128 8.43 -6.86 5.87
CA ALA A 128 7.13 -6.67 6.48
C ALA A 128 6.74 -7.85 7.40
N PHE A 129 7.08 -9.08 7.03
CA PHE A 129 6.57 -10.30 7.64
C PHE A 129 7.67 -11.22 8.22
N GLY A 130 8.93 -10.81 8.16
CA GLY A 130 10.09 -11.57 8.64
C GLY A 130 10.49 -12.77 7.77
N LYS A 131 9.59 -13.33 6.97
CA LYS A 131 9.82 -14.51 6.12
C LYS A 131 9.04 -14.45 4.81
N LYS A 132 9.40 -15.33 3.87
CA LYS A 132 8.57 -15.61 2.68
C LYS A 132 7.50 -16.63 3.06
N TYR A 133 6.26 -16.35 2.73
CA TYR A 133 5.14 -17.28 2.93
C TYR A 133 4.86 -18.06 1.64
N SER A 134 4.36 -19.30 1.76
CA SER A 134 4.01 -20.16 0.62
C SER A 134 2.91 -19.55 -0.28
N TYR A 135 2.06 -18.71 0.27
CA TYR A 135 0.99 -17.99 -0.46
C TYR A 135 1.42 -16.61 -0.99
N GLN A 136 2.74 -16.32 -0.98
CA GLN A 136 3.27 -15.04 -1.49
C GLN A 136 2.87 -14.78 -2.94
N GLU A 137 2.88 -15.79 -3.80
CA GLU A 137 2.49 -15.65 -5.21
C GLU A 137 1.01 -15.26 -5.36
N VAL A 138 0.13 -15.83 -4.54
CA VAL A 138 -1.29 -15.49 -4.53
C VAL A 138 -1.50 -14.05 -4.06
N PHE A 139 -0.75 -13.61 -3.06
CA PHE A 139 -0.81 -12.23 -2.59
C PHE A 139 -0.31 -11.25 -3.64
N ILE A 140 0.83 -11.54 -4.28
CA ILE A 140 1.39 -10.71 -5.35
C ILE A 140 0.41 -10.59 -6.52
N SER A 141 -0.12 -11.72 -7.02
CA SER A 141 -1.06 -11.70 -8.15
C SER A 141 -2.35 -10.94 -7.83
N SER A 142 -2.87 -11.12 -6.62
CA SER A 142 -4.06 -10.38 -6.15
C SER A 142 -3.78 -8.87 -6.05
N PHE A 143 -2.60 -8.50 -5.59
CA PHE A 143 -2.19 -7.10 -5.48
C PHE A 143 -1.97 -6.46 -6.86
N GLU A 144 -1.33 -7.15 -7.80
CA GLU A 144 -1.18 -6.68 -9.19
C GLU A 144 -2.53 -6.46 -9.86
N GLU A 145 -3.47 -7.39 -9.70
CA GLU A 145 -4.82 -7.25 -10.22
C GLU A 145 -5.56 -6.08 -9.57
N ALA A 146 -5.40 -5.90 -8.27
CA ALA A 146 -5.94 -4.76 -7.52
C ALA A 146 -5.38 -3.42 -8.03
N LEU A 147 -4.07 -3.33 -8.30
CA LEU A 147 -3.45 -2.14 -8.87
C LEU A 147 -3.97 -1.82 -10.28
N GLN A 148 -4.22 -2.83 -11.11
CA GLN A 148 -4.81 -2.62 -12.43
C GLN A 148 -6.22 -2.02 -12.34
N ILE A 149 -7.00 -2.43 -11.33
CA ILE A 149 -8.33 -1.86 -11.10
C ILE A 149 -8.22 -0.44 -10.50
N ALA A 150 -7.27 -0.22 -9.58
CA ALA A 150 -7.02 1.10 -8.99
C ALA A 150 -6.65 2.17 -10.04
N GLY A 151 -5.97 1.76 -11.11
CA GLY A 151 -5.63 2.64 -12.23
C GLY A 151 -6.79 2.98 -13.16
N LYS A 152 -7.95 2.34 -13.00
CA LYS A 152 -9.16 2.62 -13.79
C LYS A 152 -10.03 3.66 -13.08
N ILE A 153 -10.63 4.54 -13.86
CA ILE A 153 -11.66 5.45 -13.35
C ILE A 153 -12.96 4.67 -13.19
N CYS A 154 -13.41 4.48 -11.95
CA CYS A 154 -14.71 3.89 -11.67
C CYS A 154 -15.81 4.93 -11.92
N ILE A 155 -16.85 4.57 -12.67
CA ILE A 155 -17.96 5.48 -12.96
C ILE A 155 -18.64 5.94 -11.66
N ALA A 156 -18.75 5.06 -10.67
CA ALA A 156 -19.32 5.40 -9.36
C ALA A 156 -18.52 6.49 -8.62
N ASP A 157 -17.24 6.65 -8.91
CA ASP A 157 -16.40 7.70 -8.32
C ASP A 157 -16.62 9.06 -9.01
N LEU A 158 -17.10 9.06 -10.25
CA LEU A 158 -17.40 10.29 -11.01
C LEU A 158 -18.80 10.84 -10.74
N TYR A 159 -19.72 10.05 -10.20
CA TYR A 159 -21.11 10.46 -9.93
C TYR A 159 -21.47 10.18 -8.46
N PRO A 160 -20.97 11.01 -7.52
CA PRO A 160 -21.21 10.84 -6.09
C PRO A 160 -22.69 10.85 -5.69
N SER A 161 -23.54 11.59 -6.41
CA SER A 161 -24.98 11.70 -6.12
C SER A 161 -25.74 10.38 -6.26
N ILE A 162 -25.36 9.55 -7.22
CA ILE A 162 -25.98 8.24 -7.50
C ILE A 162 -25.00 7.07 -7.25
N ARG A 163 -23.94 7.31 -6.50
CA ARG A 163 -22.87 6.34 -6.22
C ARG A 163 -23.40 4.98 -5.79
N VAL A 164 -24.32 4.95 -4.83
CA VAL A 164 -24.84 3.68 -4.26
C VAL A 164 -25.47 2.83 -5.35
N LEU A 165 -26.27 3.43 -6.23
CA LEU A 165 -26.90 2.72 -7.33
C LEU A 165 -25.86 2.17 -8.32
N LEU A 166 -24.88 3.01 -8.71
CA LEU A 166 -23.81 2.58 -9.61
C LEU A 166 -22.95 1.48 -9.01
N GLU A 167 -22.65 1.55 -7.73
CA GLU A 167 -21.91 0.49 -7.03
C GLU A 167 -22.67 -0.83 -6.96
N MET A 168 -24.00 -0.81 -6.79
CA MET A 168 -24.82 -2.03 -6.80
C MET A 168 -24.80 -2.72 -8.16
N MET A 169 -24.65 -1.97 -9.24
CA MET A 169 -24.61 -2.48 -10.62
C MET A 169 -23.17 -2.78 -11.10
N SER A 170 -22.16 -2.42 -10.32
CA SER A 170 -20.76 -2.46 -10.76
C SER A 170 -20.16 -3.85 -10.59
N ARG A 171 -19.67 -4.41 -11.69
CA ARG A 171 -18.82 -5.62 -11.68
C ARG A 171 -17.46 -5.35 -11.02
N ASP A 172 -16.95 -4.13 -11.13
CA ASP A 172 -15.69 -3.74 -10.52
C ASP A 172 -15.76 -3.83 -8.99
N LYS A 173 -16.90 -3.41 -8.38
CA LYS A 173 -17.11 -3.55 -6.94
C LYS A 173 -16.99 -5.00 -6.48
N THR A 174 -17.72 -5.91 -7.12
CA THR A 174 -17.68 -7.35 -6.79
C THR A 174 -16.27 -7.92 -6.91
N LYS A 175 -15.54 -7.51 -7.96
CA LYS A 175 -14.17 -7.96 -8.17
C LYS A 175 -13.21 -7.40 -7.10
N ILE A 176 -13.33 -6.13 -6.74
CA ILE A 176 -12.53 -5.51 -5.68
C ILE A 176 -12.82 -6.18 -4.33
N GLU A 177 -14.08 -6.47 -4.01
CA GLU A 177 -14.48 -7.17 -2.79
C GLU A 177 -13.93 -8.60 -2.73
N GLU A 178 -13.87 -9.30 -3.86
CA GLU A 178 -13.25 -10.63 -3.95
C GLU A 178 -11.73 -10.56 -3.69
N LEU A 179 -11.04 -9.61 -4.32
CA LEU A 179 -9.61 -9.39 -4.10
C LEU A 179 -9.31 -8.98 -2.66
N HIS A 180 -10.12 -8.10 -2.10
CA HIS A 180 -10.02 -7.72 -0.69
C HIS A 180 -10.13 -8.92 0.23
N ARG A 181 -11.13 -9.79 0.02
CA ARG A 181 -11.34 -11.00 0.83
C ARG A 181 -10.14 -11.96 0.77
N LYS A 182 -9.52 -12.12 -0.42
CA LYS A 182 -8.31 -12.92 -0.59
C LYS A 182 -7.13 -12.32 0.18
N SER A 183 -6.89 -11.03 0.02
CA SER A 183 -5.82 -10.31 0.72
C SER A 183 -6.05 -10.26 2.22
N ASP A 184 -7.27 -10.01 2.67
CA ASP A 184 -7.64 -9.95 4.08
C ASP A 184 -7.35 -11.26 4.81
N LYS A 185 -7.70 -12.39 4.20
CA LYS A 185 -7.39 -13.71 4.77
C LYS A 185 -5.89 -13.91 4.94
N VAL A 186 -5.10 -13.60 3.91
CA VAL A 186 -3.64 -13.71 3.97
C VAL A 186 -3.05 -12.82 5.06
N LEU A 187 -3.50 -11.58 5.16
CA LEU A 187 -3.02 -10.65 6.19
C LEU A 187 -3.44 -11.07 7.60
N GLN A 188 -4.64 -11.63 7.76
CA GLN A 188 -5.09 -12.18 9.03
C GLN A 188 -4.22 -13.36 9.46
N ASP A 189 -3.98 -14.32 8.56
CA ASP A 189 -3.12 -15.48 8.83
C ASP A 189 -1.70 -15.04 9.26
N ILE A 190 -1.16 -13.97 8.64
CA ILE A 190 0.14 -13.39 9.02
C ILE A 190 0.09 -12.80 10.44
N ILE A 191 -0.93 -12.01 10.75
CA ILE A 191 -1.09 -11.39 12.08
C ILE A 191 -1.22 -12.47 13.16
N ASP A 192 -2.01 -13.50 12.91
CA ASP A 192 -2.23 -14.59 13.85
C ASP A 192 -0.96 -15.43 14.07
N ASP A 193 -0.18 -15.67 13.01
CA ASP A 193 1.13 -16.33 13.09
C ASP A 193 2.12 -15.51 13.96
N HIS A 194 2.15 -14.19 13.85
CA HIS A 194 2.97 -13.32 14.69
C HIS A 194 2.53 -13.30 16.16
N ARG A 195 1.22 -13.33 16.41
CA ARG A 195 0.69 -13.41 17.78
C ARG A 195 1.04 -14.73 18.45
N ASN A 196 0.90 -15.83 17.72
CA ASN A 196 1.22 -17.17 18.21
C ASN A 196 2.73 -17.32 18.52
N ARG A 197 3.61 -16.79 17.67
CA ARG A 197 5.06 -16.79 17.93
C ARG A 197 5.45 -16.03 19.19
N LYS A 198 4.77 -14.94 19.52
CA LYS A 198 5.02 -14.19 20.78
C LYS A 198 4.61 -14.97 22.03
N GLY A 199 3.70 -15.95 21.91
CA GLY A 199 3.35 -16.87 23.00
C GLY A 199 4.46 -17.87 23.33
N ASP A 200 5.28 -18.23 22.37
CA ASP A 200 6.34 -19.26 22.48
C ASP A 200 7.74 -18.67 22.76
N LYS A 201 7.84 -17.79 23.73
CA LYS A 201 9.05 -17.01 24.09
C LYS A 201 10.26 -17.81 24.59
N CYS A 202 10.47 -19.06 24.19
CA CYS A 202 11.61 -19.85 24.68
C CYS A 202 12.80 -20.04 23.74
N LYS A 203 12.71 -19.74 22.45
CA LYS A 203 13.85 -19.95 21.52
C LYS A 203 13.72 -19.11 20.26
N GLU A 204 14.11 -17.86 20.25
CA GLU A 204 14.57 -17.29 18.98
C GLU A 204 15.66 -16.25 19.19
N GLU A 205 16.74 -16.42 18.40
CA GLU A 205 17.81 -15.48 18.19
C GLU A 205 17.28 -14.06 17.95
N LYS A 206 18.03 -13.04 18.38
CA LYS A 206 17.78 -11.61 18.15
C LYS A 206 17.71 -11.28 16.65
N GLY A 207 16.68 -11.77 15.94
CA GLY A 207 16.28 -11.27 14.63
C GLY A 207 15.76 -9.85 14.76
N SER A 208 16.04 -9.00 13.78
CA SER A 208 15.45 -7.65 13.76
C SER A 208 13.93 -7.78 13.67
N GLU A 209 13.19 -7.11 14.57
CA GLU A 209 11.73 -7.05 14.50
C GLU A 209 11.25 -6.61 13.12
N ASP A 210 10.28 -7.30 12.59
CA ASP A 210 9.64 -6.93 11.32
C ASP A 210 8.55 -5.87 11.49
N LEU A 211 7.93 -5.44 10.39
CA LEU A 211 6.90 -4.42 10.39
C LEU A 211 5.68 -4.82 11.24
N VAL A 212 5.22 -6.08 11.10
CA VAL A 212 4.04 -6.57 11.82
C VAL A 212 4.30 -6.62 13.31
N ASP A 213 5.48 -7.06 13.73
CA ASP A 213 5.88 -7.06 15.14
C ASP A 213 5.82 -5.66 15.76
N VAL A 214 6.31 -4.66 15.04
CA VAL A 214 6.28 -3.26 15.49
C VAL A 214 4.82 -2.78 15.62
N LEU A 215 3.98 -3.00 14.62
CA LEU A 215 2.59 -2.55 14.63
C LEU A 215 1.78 -3.24 15.74
N LEU A 216 2.00 -4.53 15.98
CA LEU A 216 1.35 -5.27 17.08
C LEU A 216 1.77 -4.77 18.48
N LYS A 217 2.99 -4.21 18.63
CA LYS A 217 3.38 -3.54 19.88
C LYS A 217 2.59 -2.26 20.11
N PHE A 218 2.33 -1.49 19.05
CA PHE A 218 1.51 -0.27 19.15
C PHE A 218 0.03 -0.57 19.39
N GLN A 219 -0.47 -1.72 18.97
CA GLN A 219 -1.81 -2.17 19.30
C GLN A 219 -1.99 -2.43 20.81
N GLN A 220 -0.94 -2.93 21.47
CA GLN A 220 -0.97 -3.27 22.90
C GLN A 220 -0.69 -2.06 23.83
N LYS A 221 -0.14 -0.97 23.27
CA LYS A 221 0.09 0.25 24.05
C LYS A 221 -1.23 0.99 24.25
N ASP A 222 -1.45 1.39 25.47
CA ASP A 222 -2.52 2.33 25.84
C ASP A 222 -2.25 3.66 25.14
N SER A 223 -2.93 3.90 24.02
CA SER A 223 -2.75 5.11 23.20
C SER A 223 -4.11 5.72 22.91
N GLU A 224 -4.14 7.02 22.74
CA GLU A 224 -5.35 7.77 22.35
C GLU A 224 -5.99 7.23 21.05
N TYR A 225 -5.18 6.58 20.20
CA TYR A 225 -5.62 5.95 18.95
C TYR A 225 -5.11 4.50 18.87
N PRO A 226 -5.77 3.54 19.54
CA PRO A 226 -5.37 2.15 19.48
C PRO A 226 -5.52 1.59 18.07
N LEU A 227 -4.49 0.89 17.58
CA LEU A 227 -4.54 0.24 16.28
C LEU A 227 -5.42 -1.03 16.36
N THR A 228 -6.38 -1.15 15.47
CA THR A 228 -7.14 -2.40 15.25
C THR A 228 -6.42 -3.29 14.24
N ASP A 229 -6.85 -4.55 14.09
CA ASP A 229 -6.33 -5.43 13.05
C ASP A 229 -6.54 -4.84 11.65
N ASP A 230 -7.69 -4.23 11.40
CA ASP A 230 -7.96 -3.53 10.14
C ASP A 230 -6.99 -2.38 9.89
N ASN A 231 -6.59 -1.64 10.95
CA ASN A 231 -5.59 -0.59 10.82
C ASN A 231 -4.22 -1.16 10.45
N ILE A 232 -3.81 -2.26 11.11
CA ILE A 232 -2.55 -2.95 10.81
C ILE A 232 -2.56 -3.47 9.38
N LYS A 233 -3.62 -4.16 8.97
CA LYS A 233 -3.79 -4.67 7.60
C LYS A 233 -3.74 -3.54 6.56
N ALA A 234 -4.41 -2.42 6.82
CA ALA A 234 -4.41 -1.25 5.94
C ALA A 234 -3.03 -0.56 5.81
N ILE A 235 -2.19 -0.64 6.84
CA ILE A 235 -0.83 -0.09 6.82
C ILE A 235 0.14 -1.00 6.05
N ILE A 236 -0.07 -2.32 6.14
CA ILE A 236 0.77 -3.33 5.48
C ILE A 236 0.50 -3.40 3.96
N GLN A 237 -0.75 -3.16 3.54
CA GLN A 237 -1.19 -3.15 2.15
C GLN A 237 -0.66 -1.92 1.37
#